data_be920a3d5e519a4df3176437455cab81
#
_entry.id   be920a3d5e519a4df3176437455cab81
#
_cell.length_a   1.000
_cell.length_b   1.000
_cell.length_c   1.000
_cell.angle_alpha   90.00
_cell.angle_beta   90.00
_cell.angle_gamma   90.00
#
_symmetry.space_group_name_H-M   'P 1'
#
loop_
_entity.id
_entity.type
_entity.pdbx_description
1 polymer ?
#
loop_
_entity_poly.entity_id
_entity_poly.type
_entity_poly.pdbx_seq_one_letter_code
_entity_poly.pdbx_strand_id
1 'polypeptide(L)'
;MMMKDRVAPMTRTLAFVALWSLALGVGSARASSKPLAEAPPWSQGESAGEDLRVSLITFGPGSDVASLFGHSALLVEDTRREVSRVYNYGMFSFDRALLARYAMGRLSFWLGEAALDRTLRIYSKQGREIVFQELLLSPETRKAMAGYMAWSARPENRGYLYDHFLDNCATRPRDVIDRFGEGRLRQQMARPSRMTLRDHVRRYTEVRPGVAILFDFLMNSDVERPITVWDEAFLPAVLSTELAASGLAAPPRVVHEAVARPPIAQEPPRWLGRLFLIGAATGGIGLWLTMRARRRPGAPRLLGLHQLAVGLILGVPGLVLALMWAFTEHRFAYANENLLLVNPLTLAAAPLGVVLLFKRCRRTLALLTALWSCLAFTSVVALLIKVLPFVHQDNGPLLALALPVNVLLALGFILLRRDPVLPGP
;
A
#
# COMPACT_ATOMS: atom_id res chain seq x y z
N MET A 1 -15.43 -24.68 -33.36
CA MET A 1 -14.55 -24.11 -34.38
C MET A 1 -14.45 -22.62 -34.14
N MET A 2 -13.21 -22.11 -33.93
CA MET A 2 -12.78 -20.72 -33.85
C MET A 2 -13.25 -19.87 -32.66
N MET A 3 -12.46 -19.89 -31.59
CA MET A 3 -12.25 -18.75 -30.71
C MET A 3 -10.78 -18.79 -30.23
N LYS A 4 -9.86 -18.58 -31.12
CA LYS A 4 -8.44 -18.26 -30.89
C LYS A 4 -8.17 -16.89 -31.50
N ASP A 5 -7.34 -16.10 -30.85
CA ASP A 5 -6.75 -14.82 -31.27
C ASP A 5 -7.41 -13.54 -30.76
N ARG A 6 -7.33 -13.28 -29.44
CA ARG A 6 -7.31 -11.90 -28.88
C ARG A 6 -6.46 -11.77 -27.62
N VAL A 7 -5.25 -12.30 -27.57
CA VAL A 7 -4.37 -12.23 -26.36
C VAL A 7 -3.10 -11.36 -26.58
N ALA A 8 -2.85 -10.87 -27.78
CA ALA A 8 -1.57 -10.25 -28.11
C ALA A 8 -1.30 -8.78 -27.66
N PRO A 9 -2.26 -7.87 -27.40
CA PRO A 9 -1.92 -6.51 -26.94
C PRO A 9 -1.77 -6.33 -25.43
N MET A 10 -2.29 -7.25 -24.58
CA MET A 10 -2.26 -7.11 -23.11
C MET A 10 -0.89 -7.32 -22.46
N THR A 11 0.01 -8.06 -23.10
CA THR A 11 1.32 -8.40 -22.51
C THR A 11 2.31 -7.24 -22.44
N ARG A 12 2.17 -6.20 -23.26
CA ARG A 12 3.06 -5.02 -23.24
C ARG A 12 2.69 -4.00 -22.19
N THR A 13 1.43 -3.90 -21.79
CA THR A 13 0.95 -2.98 -20.73
C THR A 13 1.27 -3.53 -19.34
N LEU A 14 1.25 -4.86 -19.16
CA LEU A 14 1.60 -5.52 -17.91
C LEU A 14 3.09 -5.36 -17.54
N ALA A 15 3.98 -5.22 -18.52
CA ALA A 15 5.41 -4.98 -18.29
C ALA A 15 5.68 -3.62 -17.60
N PHE A 16 4.85 -2.62 -17.81
CA PHE A 16 5.01 -1.28 -17.23
C PHE A 16 4.62 -1.22 -15.74
N VAL A 17 3.55 -1.92 -15.35
CA VAL A 17 3.14 -2.04 -13.93
C VAL A 17 4.15 -2.87 -13.15
N ALA A 18 4.72 -3.91 -13.77
CA ALA A 18 5.78 -4.74 -13.18
C ALA A 18 7.10 -3.98 -12.97
N LEU A 19 7.46 -3.05 -13.84
CA LEU A 19 8.65 -2.19 -13.70
C LEU A 19 8.53 -1.23 -12.50
N TRP A 20 7.36 -0.72 -12.21
CA TRP A 20 7.11 0.12 -11.02
C TRP A 20 7.15 -0.70 -9.73
N SER A 21 6.65 -1.94 -9.74
CA SER A 21 6.75 -2.85 -8.60
C SER A 21 8.20 -3.27 -8.31
N LEU A 22 9.04 -3.39 -9.34
CA LEU A 22 10.48 -3.69 -9.21
C LEU A 22 11.28 -2.46 -8.73
N ALA A 23 10.89 -1.25 -9.13
CA ALA A 23 11.53 0.00 -8.67
C ALA A 23 11.27 0.30 -7.19
N LEU A 24 10.21 -0.27 -6.59
CA LEU A 24 9.89 -0.15 -5.16
C LEU A 24 10.72 -1.10 -4.28
N GLY A 25 11.65 -1.86 -4.85
CA GLY A 25 12.55 -2.73 -4.08
C GLY A 25 11.77 -3.68 -3.20
N VAL A 26 10.90 -4.52 -3.78
CA VAL A 26 10.31 -5.66 -3.07
C VAL A 26 11.45 -6.61 -2.76
N GLY A 27 12.14 -6.32 -1.66
CA GLY A 27 13.13 -7.20 -1.07
C GLY A 27 12.45 -8.54 -0.83
N SER A 28 12.87 -9.54 -1.56
CA SER A 28 12.33 -10.88 -1.51
C SER A 28 12.53 -11.47 -0.12
N ALA A 29 11.52 -11.40 0.73
CA ALA A 29 11.34 -12.42 1.73
C ALA A 29 11.05 -13.74 0.96
N ARG A 30 12.10 -14.32 0.39
CA ARG A 30 12.08 -15.70 -0.09
C ARG A 30 11.87 -16.59 1.12
N ALA A 31 10.64 -16.70 1.57
CA ALA A 31 10.22 -17.79 2.41
C ALA A 31 10.17 -19.05 1.54
N SER A 32 11.35 -19.59 1.23
CA SER A 32 11.47 -20.97 0.82
C SER A 32 11.11 -21.83 2.05
N SER A 33 9.82 -22.07 2.24
CA SER A 33 9.36 -23.10 3.15
C SER A 33 9.66 -24.44 2.49
N LYS A 34 10.87 -25.02 2.74
CA LYS A 34 10.95 -26.46 2.65
C LYS A 34 9.88 -27.01 3.59
N PRO A 35 8.99 -27.91 3.12
CA PRO A 35 8.04 -28.55 4.02
C PRO A 35 8.83 -29.10 5.21
N LEU A 36 8.34 -28.88 6.41
CA LEU A 36 8.85 -29.55 7.58
C LEU A 36 8.56 -31.04 7.38
N ALA A 37 9.55 -31.89 7.56
CA ALA A 37 9.52 -33.28 7.12
C ALA A 37 8.44 -34.15 7.81
N GLU A 38 7.89 -33.70 8.97
CA GLU A 38 6.95 -34.45 9.77
C GLU A 38 5.79 -33.59 10.21
N ALA A 39 4.57 -34.21 10.23
CA ALA A 39 3.39 -33.58 10.80
C ALA A 39 3.58 -33.37 12.30
N PRO A 40 3.14 -32.23 12.87
CA PRO A 40 3.32 -31.98 14.30
C PRO A 40 2.46 -32.92 15.14
N PRO A 41 2.88 -33.33 16.35
CA PRO A 41 2.18 -34.34 17.18
C PRO A 41 0.72 -33.96 17.47
N TRP A 42 0.45 -32.66 17.70
CA TRP A 42 -0.91 -32.17 17.94
C TRP A 42 -1.84 -32.29 16.72
N SER A 43 -1.30 -32.45 15.50
CA SER A 43 -2.13 -32.70 14.31
C SER A 43 -2.78 -34.08 14.30
N GLN A 44 -2.22 -35.02 15.05
CA GLN A 44 -2.69 -36.39 15.21
C GLN A 44 -3.34 -36.61 16.60
N GLY A 45 -3.46 -35.56 17.41
CA GLY A 45 -4.03 -35.62 18.75
C GLY A 45 -3.12 -36.24 19.82
N GLU A 46 -1.86 -36.46 19.51
CA GLU A 46 -0.87 -37.13 20.38
C GLU A 46 -0.32 -36.23 21.49
N SER A 47 -0.44 -34.91 21.38
CA SER A 47 -0.05 -33.95 22.42
C SER A 47 -1.15 -33.81 23.47
N ALA A 48 -0.81 -33.90 24.75
CA ALA A 48 -1.67 -33.51 25.84
C ALA A 48 -1.76 -31.98 25.93
N GLY A 49 -2.92 -31.44 26.34
CA GLY A 49 -3.13 -30.00 26.42
C GLY A 49 -2.20 -29.30 27.42
N GLU A 50 -1.83 -30.01 28.48
CA GLU A 50 -0.93 -29.55 29.54
C GLU A 50 0.49 -29.33 29.01
N ASP A 51 0.91 -30.15 28.03
CA ASP A 51 2.25 -30.07 27.41
C ASP A 51 2.32 -28.99 26.31
N LEU A 52 1.15 -28.49 25.86
CA LEU A 52 1.07 -27.49 24.79
C LEU A 52 1.15 -26.06 25.32
N ARG A 53 1.94 -25.24 24.65
CA ARG A 53 1.94 -23.77 24.75
C ARG A 53 1.58 -23.17 23.42
N VAL A 54 0.81 -22.09 23.45
CA VAL A 54 0.47 -21.31 22.26
C VAL A 54 0.83 -19.86 22.52
N SER A 55 1.56 -19.24 21.60
CA SER A 55 2.00 -17.85 21.74
C SER A 55 1.74 -17.03 20.47
N LEU A 56 1.42 -15.75 20.64
CA LEU A 56 1.56 -14.77 19.58
C LEU A 56 3.02 -14.33 19.49
N ILE A 57 3.59 -14.38 18.29
CA ILE A 57 4.87 -13.74 18.00
C ILE A 57 4.58 -12.48 17.19
N THR A 58 5.05 -11.35 17.67
CA THR A 58 5.00 -10.07 16.95
C THR A 58 6.41 -9.69 16.50
N PHE A 59 6.54 -9.45 15.21
CA PHE A 59 7.78 -8.93 14.61
C PHE A 59 7.58 -7.45 14.30
N GLY A 60 8.42 -6.62 14.87
CA GLY A 60 8.43 -5.18 14.63
C GLY A 60 8.57 -4.84 13.14
N PRO A 61 8.32 -3.60 12.75
CA PRO A 61 8.45 -3.16 11.37
C PRO A 61 9.86 -3.39 10.80
N GLY A 62 9.95 -3.74 9.51
CA GLY A 62 11.21 -3.91 8.76
C GLY A 62 11.51 -2.72 7.83
N SER A 63 12.56 -2.87 7.01
CA SER A 63 13.00 -1.83 6.08
C SER A 63 12.33 -1.91 4.70
N ASP A 64 11.80 -3.07 4.32
CA ASP A 64 11.15 -3.28 3.02
C ASP A 64 9.69 -2.83 3.03
N VAL A 65 9.13 -2.46 1.88
CA VAL A 65 7.74 -2.01 1.75
C VAL A 65 6.76 -3.03 2.33
N ALA A 66 6.97 -4.32 2.08
CA ALA A 66 6.11 -5.39 2.59
C ALA A 66 6.21 -5.59 4.12
N SER A 67 7.28 -5.12 4.74
CA SER A 67 7.54 -5.28 6.18
C SER A 67 7.32 -3.99 6.99
N LEU A 68 6.98 -2.88 6.35
CA LEU A 68 6.80 -1.58 7.03
C LEU A 68 5.82 -1.63 8.20
N PHE A 69 4.78 -2.44 8.09
CA PHE A 69 3.71 -2.55 9.10
C PHE A 69 3.98 -3.59 10.18
N GLY A 70 5.11 -4.31 10.12
CA GLY A 70 5.39 -5.43 11.02
C GLY A 70 4.86 -6.76 10.49
N HIS A 71 4.80 -7.77 11.36
CA HIS A 71 4.26 -9.10 11.07
C HIS A 71 3.82 -9.80 12.35
N SER A 72 2.82 -10.68 12.27
CA SER A 72 2.40 -11.55 13.36
C SER A 72 2.38 -13.01 12.93
N ALA A 73 2.68 -13.90 13.86
CA ALA A 73 2.57 -15.35 13.67
C ALA A 73 2.09 -16.01 14.96
N LEU A 74 1.51 -17.20 14.85
CA LEU A 74 1.20 -18.03 15.99
C LEU A 74 2.25 -19.12 16.16
N LEU A 75 2.72 -19.32 17.37
CA LEU A 75 3.64 -20.40 17.75
C LEU A 75 2.86 -21.43 18.54
N VAL A 76 3.02 -22.70 18.18
CA VAL A 76 2.60 -23.85 18.98
C VAL A 76 3.81 -24.68 19.35
N GLU A 77 3.94 -25.01 20.62
CA GLU A 77 5.02 -25.79 21.19
C GLU A 77 4.47 -26.96 22.00
N ASP A 78 5.00 -28.14 21.78
CA ASP A 78 4.86 -29.29 22.68
C ASP A 78 6.13 -29.38 23.54
N THR A 79 6.03 -28.96 24.80
CA THR A 79 7.17 -28.85 25.71
C THR A 79 7.73 -30.19 26.14
N ARG A 80 6.91 -31.25 26.15
CA ARG A 80 7.32 -32.60 26.50
C ARG A 80 8.10 -33.27 25.38
N ARG A 81 7.70 -33.01 24.10
CA ARG A 81 8.31 -33.60 22.92
C ARG A 81 9.38 -32.71 22.27
N GLU A 82 9.55 -31.50 22.80
CA GLU A 82 10.47 -30.48 22.29
C GLU A 82 10.24 -30.14 20.81
N VAL A 83 8.96 -30.15 20.38
CA VAL A 83 8.55 -29.82 19.00
C VAL A 83 7.87 -28.47 18.97
N SER A 84 8.27 -27.63 18.05
CA SER A 84 7.65 -26.31 17.84
C SER A 84 7.32 -26.03 16.37
N ARG A 85 6.26 -25.26 16.11
CA ARG A 85 5.86 -24.78 14.77
C ARG A 85 5.39 -23.34 14.84
N VAL A 86 5.93 -22.52 13.95
CA VAL A 86 5.45 -21.15 13.72
C VAL A 86 4.50 -21.18 12.54
N TYR A 87 3.28 -20.73 12.76
CA TYR A 87 2.22 -20.61 11.77
C TYR A 87 2.16 -19.18 11.25
N ASN A 88 2.59 -18.98 9.97
CA ASN A 88 2.72 -17.69 9.34
C ASN A 88 1.61 -17.49 8.30
N TYR A 89 0.67 -16.58 8.55
CA TYR A 89 -0.25 -16.08 7.54
C TYR A 89 0.44 -15.06 6.63
N GLY A 90 0.04 -15.00 5.36
CA GLY A 90 0.63 -14.06 4.41
C GLY A 90 1.81 -14.62 3.60
N MET A 91 1.96 -15.94 3.56
CA MET A 91 2.95 -16.58 2.70
C MET A 91 2.52 -16.51 1.23
N PHE A 92 3.48 -16.27 0.34
CA PHE A 92 3.24 -16.22 -1.10
C PHE A 92 4.47 -16.70 -1.88
N SER A 93 4.29 -17.11 -3.14
CA SER A 93 5.38 -17.50 -4.03
C SER A 93 5.63 -16.44 -5.10
N PHE A 94 6.89 -16.14 -5.37
CA PHE A 94 7.29 -15.30 -6.49
C PHE A 94 7.31 -16.13 -7.78
N ASP A 95 6.16 -16.19 -8.46
CA ASP A 95 6.06 -16.72 -9.81
C ASP A 95 5.57 -15.63 -10.79
N ARG A 96 5.67 -15.88 -12.09
CA ARG A 96 5.18 -14.92 -13.10
C ARG A 96 3.67 -14.64 -12.98
N ALA A 97 2.91 -15.62 -12.51
CA ALA A 97 1.47 -15.50 -12.31
C ALA A 97 1.14 -14.62 -11.08
N LEU A 98 2.03 -14.56 -10.07
CA LEU A 98 1.86 -13.68 -8.93
C LEU A 98 1.78 -12.21 -9.37
N LEU A 99 2.70 -11.77 -10.24
CA LEU A 99 2.70 -10.37 -10.72
C LEU A 99 1.39 -10.02 -11.43
N ALA A 100 0.87 -10.94 -12.23
CA ALA A 100 -0.42 -10.74 -12.91
C ALA A 100 -1.59 -10.73 -11.90
N ARG A 101 -1.61 -11.66 -10.93
CA ARG A 101 -2.61 -11.69 -9.86
C ARG A 101 -2.53 -10.44 -8.98
N TYR A 102 -1.33 -10.00 -8.62
CA TYR A 102 -1.11 -8.78 -7.85
C TYR A 102 -1.62 -7.55 -8.61
N ALA A 103 -1.28 -7.42 -9.89
CA ALA A 103 -1.76 -6.33 -10.74
C ALA A 103 -3.30 -6.32 -10.86
N MET A 104 -3.94 -7.48 -10.78
CA MET A 104 -5.40 -7.62 -10.83
C MET A 104 -6.09 -7.49 -9.45
N GLY A 105 -5.33 -7.33 -8.36
CA GLY A 105 -5.89 -7.27 -6.99
C GLY A 105 -6.28 -8.63 -6.39
N ARG A 106 -5.82 -9.74 -6.99
CA ARG A 106 -6.10 -11.12 -6.54
C ARG A 106 -4.90 -11.69 -5.80
N LEU A 107 -4.73 -11.31 -4.55
CA LEU A 107 -3.60 -11.71 -3.73
C LEU A 107 -3.85 -13.08 -3.08
N SER A 108 -3.58 -14.16 -3.82
CA SER A 108 -3.70 -15.53 -3.30
C SER A 108 -2.49 -15.86 -2.43
N PHE A 109 -2.70 -15.83 -1.13
CA PHE A 109 -1.71 -16.12 -0.10
C PHE A 109 -2.11 -17.36 0.68
N TRP A 110 -1.22 -17.86 1.53
CA TRP A 110 -1.52 -19.05 2.34
C TRP A 110 -0.91 -18.97 3.74
N LEU A 111 -1.41 -19.84 4.63
CA LEU A 111 -0.80 -20.15 5.91
C LEU A 111 0.37 -21.13 5.72
N GLY A 112 1.57 -20.72 6.11
CA GLY A 112 2.76 -21.57 6.06
C GLY A 112 3.25 -21.96 7.45
N GLU A 113 3.92 -23.11 7.52
CA GLU A 113 4.60 -23.58 8.72
C GLU A 113 6.11 -23.34 8.61
N ALA A 114 6.76 -23.00 9.73
CA ALA A 114 8.19 -22.83 9.82
C ALA A 114 8.75 -23.31 11.17
N ALA A 115 10.02 -23.70 11.18
CA ALA A 115 10.73 -23.95 12.43
C ALA A 115 10.98 -22.65 13.19
N LEU A 116 10.85 -22.68 14.51
CA LEU A 116 11.01 -21.51 15.37
C LEU A 116 12.41 -20.90 15.25
N ASP A 117 13.46 -21.71 15.38
CA ASP A 117 14.84 -21.26 15.33
C ASP A 117 15.19 -20.59 13.97
N ARG A 118 14.68 -21.14 12.87
CA ARG A 118 14.84 -20.54 11.53
C ARG A 118 14.11 -19.18 11.44
N THR A 119 12.90 -19.11 11.96
CA THR A 119 12.11 -17.88 11.97
C THR A 119 12.82 -16.79 12.75
N LEU A 120 13.27 -17.10 13.98
CA LEU A 120 14.00 -16.15 14.81
C LEU A 120 15.29 -15.65 14.13
N ARG A 121 16.08 -16.56 13.55
CA ARG A 121 17.30 -16.17 12.80
C ARG A 121 17.01 -15.23 11.63
N ILE A 122 15.91 -15.42 10.89
CA ILE A 122 15.57 -14.56 9.75
C ILE A 122 15.26 -13.14 10.23
N TYR A 123 14.36 -13.00 11.21
CA TYR A 123 13.91 -11.69 11.69
C TYR A 123 14.99 -10.95 12.50
N SER A 124 15.81 -11.67 13.29
CA SER A 124 16.96 -11.09 13.99
C SER A 124 18.01 -10.55 13.02
N LYS A 125 18.32 -11.29 11.93
CA LYS A 125 19.22 -10.81 10.88
C LYS A 125 18.67 -9.56 10.14
N GLN A 126 17.37 -9.38 10.11
CA GLN A 126 16.73 -8.16 9.58
C GLN A 126 16.73 -7.01 10.58
N GLY A 127 17.27 -7.20 11.80
CA GLY A 127 17.27 -6.20 12.87
C GLY A 127 15.88 -5.83 13.40
N ARG A 128 14.90 -6.73 13.26
CA ARG A 128 13.52 -6.48 13.67
C ARG A 128 13.33 -6.92 15.12
N GLU A 129 12.53 -6.14 15.85
CA GLU A 129 12.08 -6.54 17.18
C GLU A 129 11.29 -7.85 17.10
N ILE A 130 11.47 -8.72 18.12
CA ILE A 130 10.72 -9.98 18.26
C ILE A 130 10.13 -10.03 19.66
N VAL A 131 8.79 -10.06 19.74
CA VAL A 131 8.05 -10.11 21.00
C VAL A 131 7.19 -11.36 21.05
N PHE A 132 7.22 -12.05 22.18
CA PHE A 132 6.41 -13.23 22.48
C PHE A 132 5.36 -12.90 23.53
N GLN A 133 4.15 -13.43 23.34
CA GLN A 133 3.06 -13.36 24.30
C GLN A 133 2.36 -14.73 24.39
N GLU A 134 2.62 -15.48 25.46
CA GLU A 134 1.98 -16.76 25.70
C GLU A 134 0.50 -16.58 26.01
N LEU A 135 -0.38 -17.34 25.35
CA LEU A 135 -1.82 -17.30 25.56
C LEU A 135 -2.20 -18.09 26.83
N LEU A 136 -2.95 -17.45 27.72
CA LEU A 136 -3.42 -18.00 28.98
C LEU A 136 -4.73 -18.77 28.76
N LEU A 137 -4.66 -19.89 28.04
CA LEU A 137 -5.78 -20.76 27.71
C LEU A 137 -5.79 -22.02 28.54
N SER A 138 -6.96 -22.66 28.71
CA SER A 138 -7.05 -23.97 29.35
C SER A 138 -6.33 -25.04 28.52
N PRO A 139 -5.90 -26.17 29.14
CA PRO A 139 -5.26 -27.27 28.40
C PRO A 139 -6.13 -27.76 27.23
N GLU A 140 -7.43 -27.88 27.41
CA GLU A 140 -8.40 -28.32 26.39
C GLU A 140 -8.43 -27.32 25.22
N THR A 141 -8.47 -26.02 25.54
CA THR A 141 -8.48 -24.95 24.53
C THR A 141 -7.16 -24.88 23.76
N ARG A 142 -6.01 -25.04 24.45
CA ARG A 142 -4.70 -25.12 23.80
C ARG A 142 -4.62 -26.29 22.80
N LYS A 143 -5.12 -27.47 23.21
CA LYS A 143 -5.18 -28.66 22.35
C LYS A 143 -6.07 -28.41 21.12
N ALA A 144 -7.25 -27.84 21.32
CA ALA A 144 -8.19 -27.52 20.26
C ALA A 144 -7.60 -26.48 19.28
N MET A 145 -6.97 -25.42 19.80
CA MET A 145 -6.34 -24.38 18.99
C MET A 145 -5.14 -24.93 18.19
N ALA A 146 -4.27 -25.73 18.82
CA ALA A 146 -3.14 -26.37 18.14
C ALA A 146 -3.61 -27.30 17.00
N GLY A 147 -4.63 -28.12 17.24
CA GLY A 147 -5.26 -28.96 16.22
C GLY A 147 -5.86 -28.14 15.08
N TYR A 148 -6.54 -27.04 15.38
CA TYR A 148 -7.08 -26.11 14.39
C TYR A 148 -5.97 -25.47 13.53
N MET A 149 -4.86 -25.07 14.12
CA MET A 149 -3.71 -24.51 13.37
C MET A 149 -3.11 -25.53 12.42
N ALA A 150 -2.91 -26.76 12.88
CA ALA A 150 -2.41 -27.86 12.04
C ALA A 150 -3.39 -28.19 10.89
N TRP A 151 -4.70 -28.23 11.17
CA TRP A 151 -5.73 -28.41 10.14
C TRP A 151 -5.75 -27.27 9.14
N SER A 152 -5.64 -26.02 9.60
CA SER A 152 -5.63 -24.83 8.75
C SER A 152 -4.41 -24.76 7.84
N ALA A 153 -3.27 -25.33 8.23
CA ALA A 153 -2.03 -25.36 7.46
C ALA A 153 -2.01 -26.45 6.35
N ARG A 154 -2.99 -27.36 6.32
CA ARG A 154 -3.09 -28.38 5.26
C ARG A 154 -3.26 -27.75 3.89
N PRO A 155 -2.71 -28.34 2.81
CA PRO A 155 -2.76 -27.77 1.46
C PRO A 155 -4.16 -27.34 1.01
N GLU A 156 -5.20 -28.10 1.36
CA GLU A 156 -6.60 -27.87 1.00
C GLU A 156 -7.25 -26.71 1.77
N ASN A 157 -6.71 -26.32 2.96
CA ASN A 157 -7.30 -25.34 3.86
C ASN A 157 -6.52 -24.03 3.96
N ARG A 158 -5.23 -24.04 3.59
CA ARG A 158 -4.30 -22.94 3.91
C ARG A 158 -4.45 -21.70 3.03
N GLY A 159 -5.08 -21.83 1.86
CA GLY A 159 -5.20 -20.74 0.87
C GLY A 159 -6.26 -19.72 1.24
N TYR A 160 -5.98 -18.43 1.01
CA TYR A 160 -6.96 -17.36 1.18
C TYR A 160 -6.63 -16.15 0.29
N LEU A 161 -7.62 -15.27 0.10
CA LEU A 161 -7.42 -13.98 -0.55
C LEU A 161 -6.96 -12.95 0.49
N TYR A 162 -5.77 -12.44 0.32
CA TYR A 162 -5.18 -11.45 1.23
C TYR A 162 -5.78 -10.06 0.98
N ASP A 163 -6.15 -9.39 2.05
CA ASP A 163 -6.51 -7.97 2.06
C ASP A 163 -5.66 -7.24 3.09
N HIS A 164 -5.08 -6.12 2.70
CA HIS A 164 -4.13 -5.37 3.54
C HIS A 164 -4.71 -4.95 4.90
N PHE A 165 -6.00 -4.69 4.99
CA PHE A 165 -6.65 -4.20 6.21
C PHE A 165 -7.57 -5.23 6.85
N LEU A 166 -8.22 -6.11 6.06
CA LEU A 166 -9.29 -6.98 6.55
C LEU A 166 -8.88 -8.43 6.72
N ASP A 167 -7.88 -8.89 5.95
CA ASP A 167 -7.49 -10.30 5.93
C ASP A 167 -5.98 -10.47 5.72
N ASN A 168 -5.21 -10.12 6.75
CA ASN A 168 -3.75 -10.08 6.69
C ASN A 168 -3.06 -10.94 7.76
N CYS A 169 -1.74 -10.80 7.89
CA CYS A 169 -0.92 -11.53 8.86
C CYS A 169 -1.18 -11.18 10.33
N ALA A 170 -1.91 -10.11 10.64
CA ALA A 170 -2.30 -9.75 12.00
C ALA A 170 -3.78 -10.06 12.26
N THR A 171 -4.68 -9.77 11.31
CA THR A 171 -6.11 -10.03 11.47
C THR A 171 -6.42 -11.53 11.57
N ARG A 172 -5.72 -12.39 10.82
CA ARG A 172 -5.89 -13.84 10.91
C ARG A 172 -5.52 -14.40 12.28
N PRO A 173 -4.33 -14.14 12.85
CA PRO A 173 -4.03 -14.50 14.24
C PRO A 173 -5.01 -13.90 15.26
N ARG A 174 -5.41 -12.63 15.09
CA ARG A 174 -6.43 -11.97 15.92
C ARG A 174 -7.71 -12.78 15.97
N ASP A 175 -8.23 -13.15 14.81
CA ASP A 175 -9.50 -13.87 14.68
C ASP A 175 -9.40 -15.30 15.28
N VAL A 176 -8.24 -15.95 15.13
CA VAL A 176 -7.99 -17.24 15.78
C VAL A 176 -7.92 -17.09 17.31
N ILE A 177 -7.20 -16.10 17.82
CA ILE A 177 -7.11 -15.84 19.27
C ILE A 177 -8.51 -15.53 19.85
N ASP A 178 -9.29 -14.69 19.17
CA ASP A 178 -10.63 -14.33 19.61
C ASP A 178 -11.58 -15.53 19.64
N ARG A 179 -11.52 -16.39 18.60
CA ARG A 179 -12.30 -17.62 18.53
C ARG A 179 -12.07 -18.55 19.72
N PHE A 180 -10.83 -18.77 20.11
CA PHE A 180 -10.46 -19.62 21.24
C PHE A 180 -10.45 -18.88 22.57
N GLY A 181 -10.51 -17.55 22.55
CA GLY A 181 -10.68 -16.66 23.69
C GLY A 181 -12.14 -16.29 23.98
N GLU A 182 -13.12 -17.02 23.39
CA GLU A 182 -14.56 -16.85 23.62
C GLU A 182 -15.10 -15.45 23.29
N GLY A 183 -14.52 -14.79 22.26
CA GLY A 183 -14.95 -13.46 21.83
C GLY A 183 -14.51 -12.30 22.73
N ARG A 184 -13.72 -12.55 23.78
CA ARG A 184 -13.29 -11.53 24.75
C ARG A 184 -12.40 -10.47 24.13
N LEU A 185 -11.54 -10.85 23.19
CA LEU A 185 -10.66 -9.90 22.51
C LEU A 185 -11.48 -8.92 21.66
N ARG A 186 -12.43 -9.42 20.89
CA ARG A 186 -13.34 -8.59 20.08
C ARG A 186 -14.17 -7.65 20.94
N GLN A 187 -14.70 -8.13 22.05
CA GLN A 187 -15.48 -7.32 22.98
C GLN A 187 -14.66 -6.14 23.52
N GLN A 188 -13.43 -6.38 23.94
CA GLN A 188 -12.52 -5.34 24.44
C GLN A 188 -12.18 -4.32 23.34
N MET A 189 -11.95 -4.78 22.12
CA MET A 189 -11.51 -3.95 20.99
C MET A 189 -12.68 -3.31 20.22
N ALA A 190 -13.92 -3.45 20.66
CA ALA A 190 -15.11 -2.88 20.01
C ALA A 190 -15.19 -1.34 20.10
N ARG A 191 -14.36 -0.72 20.94
CA ARG A 191 -14.31 0.74 21.10
C ARG A 191 -13.80 1.44 19.82
N PRO A 192 -14.22 2.72 19.56
CA PRO A 192 -13.73 3.49 18.42
C PRO A 192 -12.20 3.66 18.47
N SER A 193 -11.57 3.57 17.30
CA SER A 193 -10.18 4.00 17.11
C SER A 193 -10.11 5.52 16.99
N ARG A 194 -8.99 6.10 17.40
CA ARG A 194 -8.69 7.53 17.26
C ARG A 194 -8.29 7.91 15.81
N MET A 195 -7.83 6.94 15.03
CA MET A 195 -7.26 7.13 13.70
C MET A 195 -8.02 6.33 12.65
N THR A 196 -7.93 6.79 11.41
CA THR A 196 -8.41 6.07 10.24
C THR A 196 -7.35 5.08 9.73
N LEU A 197 -7.73 4.21 8.79
CA LEU A 197 -6.77 3.32 8.13
C LEU A 197 -5.70 4.13 7.38
N ARG A 198 -6.08 5.26 6.75
CA ARG A 198 -5.14 6.16 6.06
C ARG A 198 -4.11 6.75 7.01
N ASP A 199 -4.52 7.19 8.19
CA ASP A 199 -3.61 7.75 9.19
C ASP A 199 -2.54 6.74 9.57
N HIS A 200 -2.92 5.48 9.77
CA HIS A 200 -1.97 4.41 10.05
C HIS A 200 -1.01 4.16 8.88
N VAL A 201 -1.51 4.12 7.65
CA VAL A 201 -0.64 3.98 6.47
C VAL A 201 0.36 5.12 6.40
N ARG A 202 -0.06 6.38 6.58
CA ARG A 202 0.82 7.55 6.59
C ARG A 202 1.90 7.44 7.66
N ARG A 203 1.55 7.06 8.89
CA ARG A 203 2.50 6.89 10.01
C ARG A 203 3.58 5.85 9.71
N TYR A 204 3.16 4.67 9.25
CA TYR A 204 4.07 3.55 9.01
C TYR A 204 4.94 3.72 7.77
N THR A 205 4.51 4.54 6.80
CA THR A 205 5.23 4.80 5.56
C THR A 205 6.06 6.09 5.59
N GLU A 206 5.98 6.89 6.65
CA GLU A 206 6.70 8.18 6.79
C GLU A 206 8.21 8.06 6.52
N VAL A 207 8.82 6.96 6.94
CA VAL A 207 10.24 6.65 6.72
C VAL A 207 10.61 6.50 5.23
N ARG A 208 9.61 6.41 4.34
CA ARG A 208 9.77 6.28 2.89
C ARG A 208 8.82 7.24 2.14
N PRO A 209 9.16 8.53 2.02
CA PRO A 209 8.26 9.55 1.48
C PRO A 209 7.64 9.22 0.12
N GLY A 210 8.40 8.62 -0.80
CA GLY A 210 7.88 8.20 -2.10
C GLY A 210 6.79 7.12 -2.00
N VAL A 211 6.95 6.16 -1.08
CA VAL A 211 5.95 5.11 -0.80
C VAL A 211 4.73 5.71 -0.12
N ALA A 212 4.94 6.64 0.82
CA ALA A 212 3.86 7.33 1.51
C ALA A 212 2.95 8.09 0.53
N ILE A 213 3.54 8.88 -0.38
CA ILE A 213 2.81 9.63 -1.40
C ILE A 213 2.09 8.68 -2.37
N LEU A 214 2.74 7.59 -2.76
CA LEU A 214 2.12 6.59 -3.66
C LEU A 214 0.90 5.93 -3.01
N PHE A 215 1.01 5.47 -1.76
CA PHE A 215 -0.12 4.86 -1.06
C PHE A 215 -1.23 5.86 -0.82
N ASP A 216 -0.89 7.09 -0.40
CA ASP A 216 -1.87 8.17 -0.22
C ASP A 216 -2.62 8.49 -1.53
N PHE A 217 -1.93 8.44 -2.66
CA PHE A 217 -2.50 8.60 -3.98
C PHE A 217 -3.43 7.45 -4.39
N LEU A 218 -3.06 6.20 -4.11
CA LEU A 218 -3.82 5.02 -4.53
C LEU A 218 -5.08 4.76 -3.69
N MET A 219 -5.13 5.21 -2.43
CA MET A 219 -6.24 4.96 -1.53
C MET A 219 -7.40 5.92 -1.80
N ASN A 220 -8.62 5.36 -1.84
CA ASN A 220 -9.88 6.10 -1.96
C ASN A 220 -10.47 6.49 -0.58
N SER A 221 -11.72 6.93 -0.54
CA SER A 221 -12.44 7.34 0.68
C SER A 221 -12.80 6.19 1.62
N ASP A 222 -12.75 4.92 1.20
CA ASP A 222 -13.11 3.78 2.06
C ASP A 222 -12.18 3.65 3.27
N VAL A 223 -10.94 4.14 3.17
CA VAL A 223 -9.96 4.14 4.26
C VAL A 223 -10.15 5.29 5.26
N GLU A 224 -11.08 6.23 5.00
CA GLU A 224 -11.43 7.35 5.90
C GLU A 224 -12.56 7.02 6.86
N ARG A 225 -13.27 5.91 6.64
CA ARG A 225 -14.39 5.54 7.51
C ARG A 225 -13.94 5.42 8.96
N PRO A 226 -14.80 5.77 9.92
CA PRO A 226 -14.54 5.45 11.32
C PRO A 226 -14.33 3.94 11.48
N ILE A 227 -13.29 3.58 12.22
CA ILE A 227 -12.93 2.20 12.52
C ILE A 227 -12.91 1.96 14.03
N THR A 228 -12.99 0.70 14.41
CA THR A 228 -12.79 0.28 15.80
C THR A 228 -11.32 -0.12 16.03
N VAL A 229 -10.92 -0.27 17.28
CA VAL A 229 -9.61 -0.82 17.63
C VAL A 229 -9.46 -2.27 17.11
N TRP A 230 -10.57 -2.99 16.96
CA TRP A 230 -10.58 -4.28 16.29
C TRP A 230 -10.12 -4.18 14.82
N ASP A 231 -10.63 -3.19 14.08
CA ASP A 231 -10.18 -2.94 12.71
C ASP A 231 -8.72 -2.46 12.69
N GLU A 232 -8.31 -1.63 13.66
CA GLU A 232 -6.94 -1.12 13.80
C GLU A 232 -5.91 -2.23 14.04
N ALA A 233 -6.32 -3.37 14.58
CA ALA A 233 -5.48 -4.56 14.76
C ALA A 233 -5.12 -5.30 13.45
N PHE A 234 -5.33 -4.69 12.28
CA PHE A 234 -4.58 -5.06 11.08
C PHE A 234 -3.08 -4.81 11.26
N LEU A 235 -2.73 -3.99 12.25
CA LEU A 235 -1.35 -3.71 12.67
C LEU A 235 -0.91 -4.71 13.74
N PRO A 236 0.19 -5.44 13.53
CA PRO A 236 0.76 -6.36 14.52
C PRO A 236 1.00 -5.73 15.89
N ALA A 237 1.49 -4.49 15.93
CA ALA A 237 1.76 -3.79 17.18
C ALA A 237 0.48 -3.51 17.98
N VAL A 238 -0.63 -3.15 17.30
CA VAL A 238 -1.93 -2.94 17.96
C VAL A 238 -2.46 -4.26 18.51
N LEU A 239 -2.42 -5.35 17.73
CA LEU A 239 -2.82 -6.67 18.20
C LEU A 239 -2.04 -7.07 19.45
N SER A 240 -0.71 -6.89 19.46
CA SER A 240 0.14 -7.21 20.62
C SER A 240 -0.23 -6.39 21.86
N THR A 241 -0.44 -5.08 21.70
CA THR A 241 -0.82 -4.18 22.79
C THR A 241 -2.17 -4.55 23.38
N GLU A 242 -3.17 -4.78 22.54
CA GLU A 242 -4.53 -5.12 22.98
C GLU A 242 -4.60 -6.52 23.61
N LEU A 243 -3.83 -7.45 23.08
CA LEU A 243 -3.73 -8.80 23.67
C LEU A 243 -3.13 -8.74 25.09
N ALA A 244 -2.11 -7.92 25.32
CA ALA A 244 -1.54 -7.69 26.65
C ALA A 244 -2.56 -7.13 27.65
N ALA A 245 -3.44 -6.24 27.18
CA ALA A 245 -4.47 -5.61 28.00
C ALA A 245 -5.70 -6.50 28.24
N SER A 246 -5.88 -7.58 27.46
CA SER A 246 -7.09 -8.43 27.50
C SER A 246 -7.11 -9.45 28.64
N GLY A 247 -5.98 -9.70 29.29
CA GLY A 247 -5.83 -10.82 30.21
C GLY A 247 -5.84 -12.21 29.54
N LEU A 248 -5.89 -12.28 28.20
CA LEU A 248 -5.83 -13.53 27.43
C LEU A 248 -4.39 -14.02 27.21
N ALA A 249 -3.40 -13.19 27.48
CA ALA A 249 -1.99 -13.54 27.33
C ALA A 249 -1.15 -13.05 28.49
N ALA A 250 0.00 -13.70 28.70
CA ALA A 250 1.04 -13.23 29.56
C ALA A 250 1.62 -11.89 29.07
N PRO A 251 2.25 -11.10 29.95
CA PRO A 251 2.92 -9.86 29.52
C PRO A 251 3.88 -10.10 28.35
N PRO A 252 4.03 -9.13 27.44
CA PRO A 252 4.91 -9.26 26.30
C PRO A 252 6.38 -9.41 26.75
N ARG A 253 7.07 -10.40 26.18
CA ARG A 253 8.48 -10.66 26.42
C ARG A 253 9.29 -10.36 25.17
N VAL A 254 10.13 -9.35 25.20
CA VAL A 254 11.07 -9.02 24.11
C VAL A 254 12.17 -10.08 24.08
N VAL A 255 12.32 -10.77 22.95
CA VAL A 255 13.33 -11.81 22.71
C VAL A 255 14.49 -11.25 21.88
N HIS A 256 14.20 -10.27 21.04
CA HIS A 256 15.19 -9.55 20.25
C HIS A 256 14.76 -8.09 20.10
N GLU A 257 15.65 -7.17 20.42
CA GLU A 257 15.39 -5.74 20.27
C GLU A 257 15.65 -5.28 18.84
N ALA A 258 14.90 -4.27 18.39
CA ALA A 258 15.11 -3.67 17.08
C ALA A 258 16.47 -2.96 17.00
N VAL A 259 17.17 -3.14 15.88
CA VAL A 259 18.43 -2.43 15.64
C VAL A 259 18.14 -1.14 14.87
N ALA A 260 18.39 0.01 15.54
CA ALA A 260 18.49 1.34 14.92
C ALA A 260 17.35 1.77 13.99
N ARG A 261 16.09 1.47 14.33
CA ARG A 261 14.94 2.01 13.59
C ARG A 261 14.30 3.17 14.36
N PRO A 262 13.94 4.28 13.67
CA PRO A 262 13.13 5.33 14.29
C PRO A 262 11.80 4.76 14.79
N PRO A 263 11.29 5.18 15.95
CA PRO A 263 9.97 4.80 16.43
C PRO A 263 8.90 5.25 15.43
N ILE A 264 7.81 4.50 15.36
CA ILE A 264 6.65 4.88 14.53
C ILE A 264 6.05 6.16 15.10
N ALA A 265 5.82 7.15 14.24
CA ALA A 265 5.23 8.43 14.64
C ALA A 265 3.88 8.23 15.33
N GLN A 266 3.60 9.03 16.38
CA GLN A 266 2.32 8.97 17.10
C GLN A 266 1.18 9.60 16.30
N GLU A 267 1.49 10.58 15.44
CA GLU A 267 0.55 11.29 14.58
C GLU A 267 0.94 11.11 13.11
N PRO A 268 -0.03 11.15 12.18
CA PRO A 268 0.28 11.11 10.76
C PRO A 268 1.10 12.34 10.33
N PRO A 269 2.07 12.17 9.42
CA PRO A 269 2.94 13.26 8.99
C PRO A 269 2.17 14.35 8.22
N ARG A 270 2.56 15.60 8.43
CA ARG A 270 1.96 16.76 7.78
C ARG A 270 2.70 17.10 6.46
N TRP A 271 2.32 16.45 5.37
CA TRP A 271 2.95 16.63 4.05
C TRP A 271 2.46 17.83 3.25
N LEU A 272 1.32 18.44 3.63
CA LEU A 272 0.59 19.44 2.86
C LEU A 272 1.48 20.61 2.42
N GLY A 273 2.20 21.25 3.35
CA GLY A 273 3.07 22.40 3.03
C GLY A 273 4.22 22.04 2.09
N ARG A 274 4.86 20.87 2.29
CA ARG A 274 5.96 20.42 1.43
C ARG A 274 5.48 20.13 0.01
N LEU A 275 4.34 19.47 -0.14
CA LEU A 275 3.78 19.15 -1.46
C LEU A 275 3.24 20.39 -2.16
N PHE A 276 2.68 21.36 -1.43
CA PHE A 276 2.32 22.66 -1.99
C PHE A 276 3.54 23.39 -2.57
N LEU A 277 4.66 23.45 -1.85
CA LEU A 277 5.88 24.07 -2.36
C LEU A 277 6.41 23.38 -3.61
N ILE A 278 6.40 22.05 -3.66
CA ILE A 278 6.78 21.28 -4.85
C ILE A 278 5.85 21.58 -6.03
N GLY A 279 4.53 21.58 -5.79
CA GLY A 279 3.53 21.90 -6.80
C GLY A 279 3.65 23.33 -7.33
N ALA A 280 3.79 24.30 -6.42
CA ALA A 280 3.96 25.72 -6.75
C ALA A 280 5.27 25.97 -7.53
N ALA A 281 6.37 25.33 -7.12
CA ALA A 281 7.64 25.41 -7.84
C ALA A 281 7.53 24.80 -9.25
N THR A 282 6.95 23.61 -9.38
CA THR A 282 6.77 22.93 -10.68
C THR A 282 5.88 23.75 -11.61
N GLY A 283 4.72 24.20 -11.13
CA GLY A 283 3.81 25.05 -11.91
C GLY A 283 4.42 26.43 -12.21
N GLY A 284 5.12 27.04 -11.23
CA GLY A 284 5.82 28.33 -11.40
C GLY A 284 6.93 28.28 -12.42
N ILE A 285 7.74 27.21 -12.44
CA ILE A 285 8.73 26.95 -13.51
C ILE A 285 8.03 26.87 -14.86
N GLY A 286 6.93 26.13 -14.96
CA GLY A 286 6.15 26.02 -16.19
C GLY A 286 5.60 27.37 -16.67
N LEU A 287 5.02 28.18 -15.77
CA LEU A 287 4.56 29.53 -16.05
C LEU A 287 5.71 30.42 -16.51
N TRP A 288 6.85 30.39 -15.83
CA TRP A 288 8.03 31.15 -16.21
C TRP A 288 8.55 30.74 -17.60
N LEU A 289 8.60 29.45 -17.90
CA LEU A 289 9.02 28.94 -19.21
C LEU A 289 8.07 29.37 -20.34
N THR A 290 6.76 29.43 -20.08
CA THR A 290 5.79 29.94 -21.06
C THR A 290 5.98 31.43 -21.30
N MET A 291 6.22 32.23 -20.25
CA MET A 291 6.53 33.66 -20.37
C MET A 291 7.84 33.92 -21.11
N ARG A 292 8.87 33.10 -20.84
CA ARG A 292 10.14 33.14 -21.58
C ARG A 292 9.94 32.81 -23.06
N ALA A 293 9.16 31.74 -23.37
CA ALA A 293 8.85 31.35 -24.74
C ALA A 293 8.07 32.43 -25.49
N ARG A 294 7.23 33.22 -24.80
CA ARG A 294 6.56 34.39 -25.37
C ARG A 294 7.53 35.43 -25.84
N ARG A 295 8.55 35.76 -25.03
CA ARG A 295 9.53 36.82 -25.30
C ARG A 295 10.65 36.39 -26.28
N ARG A 296 10.93 35.10 -26.40
CA ARG A 296 12.01 34.53 -27.21
C ARG A 296 11.49 33.39 -28.10
N PRO A 297 11.15 33.66 -29.37
CA PRO A 297 10.54 32.66 -30.26
C PRO A 297 11.36 31.36 -30.44
N GLY A 298 12.69 31.43 -30.28
CA GLY A 298 13.59 30.27 -30.46
C GLY A 298 13.77 29.37 -29.25
N ALA A 299 13.01 29.53 -28.14
CA ALA A 299 13.25 28.82 -26.87
C ALA A 299 12.15 27.84 -26.41
N PRO A 300 11.46 27.06 -27.29
CA PRO A 300 10.44 26.14 -26.80
C PRO A 300 11.02 24.86 -26.19
N ARG A 301 12.33 24.54 -26.40
CA ARG A 301 12.92 23.26 -25.94
C ARG A 301 12.80 23.01 -24.47
N LEU A 302 13.12 23.99 -23.61
CA LEU A 302 12.98 23.83 -22.14
C LEU A 302 11.53 23.65 -21.71
N LEU A 303 10.59 24.38 -22.36
CA LEU A 303 9.17 24.20 -22.14
C LEU A 303 8.73 22.79 -22.58
N GLY A 304 9.24 22.31 -23.72
CA GLY A 304 8.97 20.95 -24.19
C GLY A 304 9.46 19.88 -23.24
N LEU A 305 10.67 20.00 -22.68
CA LEU A 305 11.21 19.11 -21.65
C LEU A 305 10.37 19.12 -20.37
N HIS A 306 9.96 20.31 -19.93
CA HIS A 306 9.09 20.45 -18.76
C HIS A 306 7.73 19.75 -18.99
N GLN A 307 7.10 19.95 -20.16
CA GLN A 307 5.84 19.29 -20.49
C GLN A 307 5.98 17.77 -20.58
N LEU A 308 7.08 17.26 -21.18
CA LEU A 308 7.40 15.85 -21.22
C LEU A 308 7.52 15.27 -19.77
N ALA A 309 8.31 15.94 -18.93
CA ALA A 309 8.54 15.49 -17.55
C ALA A 309 7.23 15.49 -16.72
N VAL A 310 6.48 16.59 -16.71
CA VAL A 310 5.23 16.70 -15.95
C VAL A 310 4.18 15.75 -16.52
N GLY A 311 4.10 15.62 -17.84
CA GLY A 311 3.18 14.68 -18.51
C GLY A 311 3.41 13.23 -18.10
N LEU A 312 4.68 12.81 -17.97
CA LEU A 312 5.02 11.46 -17.52
C LEU A 312 4.83 11.30 -16.01
N ILE A 313 5.34 12.23 -15.20
CA ILE A 313 5.33 12.12 -13.72
C ILE A 313 3.91 12.13 -13.16
N LEU A 314 3.01 12.92 -13.71
CA LEU A 314 1.62 12.96 -13.27
C LEU A 314 0.69 12.07 -14.12
N GLY A 315 0.91 12.01 -15.43
CA GLY A 315 0.02 11.28 -16.33
C GLY A 315 0.12 9.75 -16.20
N VAL A 316 1.32 9.21 -15.97
CA VAL A 316 1.50 7.74 -15.80
C VAL A 316 0.80 7.25 -14.53
N PRO A 317 0.99 7.84 -13.33
CA PRO A 317 0.22 7.46 -12.16
C PRO A 317 -1.30 7.60 -12.35
N GLY A 318 -1.75 8.70 -12.98
CA GLY A 318 -3.16 8.89 -13.29
C GLY A 318 -3.74 7.79 -14.19
N LEU A 319 -2.98 7.39 -15.22
CA LEU A 319 -3.38 6.27 -16.08
C LEU A 319 -3.42 4.94 -15.31
N VAL A 320 -2.41 4.67 -14.48
CA VAL A 320 -2.37 3.46 -13.64
C VAL A 320 -3.59 3.40 -12.72
N LEU A 321 -3.91 4.49 -12.02
CA LEU A 321 -5.07 4.54 -11.12
C LEU A 321 -6.39 4.35 -11.88
N ALA A 322 -6.54 4.95 -13.05
CA ALA A 322 -7.72 4.76 -13.90
C ALA A 322 -7.87 3.31 -14.37
N LEU A 323 -6.75 2.67 -14.76
CA LEU A 323 -6.74 1.25 -15.14
C LEU A 323 -7.03 0.33 -13.94
N MET A 324 -6.50 0.65 -12.76
CA MET A 324 -6.80 -0.09 -11.53
C MET A 324 -8.30 -0.04 -11.25
N TRP A 325 -8.92 1.13 -11.32
CA TRP A 325 -10.36 1.26 -11.12
C TRP A 325 -11.19 0.51 -12.16
N ALA A 326 -10.81 0.61 -13.44
CA ALA A 326 -11.62 0.04 -14.54
C ALA A 326 -11.48 -1.48 -14.70
N PHE A 327 -10.31 -2.07 -14.35
CA PHE A 327 -9.96 -3.43 -14.77
C PHE A 327 -9.45 -4.34 -13.65
N THR A 328 -9.33 -3.87 -12.41
CA THR A 328 -8.77 -4.68 -11.31
C THR A 328 -9.73 -4.77 -10.12
N GLU A 329 -9.42 -5.65 -9.17
CA GLU A 329 -10.19 -5.85 -7.93
C GLU A 329 -9.60 -5.07 -6.74
N HIS A 330 -8.77 -4.05 -7.00
CA HIS A 330 -8.24 -3.15 -5.97
C HIS A 330 -9.30 -2.17 -5.48
N ARG A 331 -10.21 -2.61 -4.63
CA ARG A 331 -11.38 -1.83 -4.17
C ARG A 331 -11.01 -0.46 -3.56
N PHE A 332 -9.86 -0.35 -2.90
CA PHE A 332 -9.37 0.91 -2.35
C PHE A 332 -8.87 1.91 -3.39
N ALA A 333 -8.87 1.55 -4.68
CA ALA A 333 -8.60 2.45 -5.80
C ALA A 333 -9.88 2.91 -6.53
N TYR A 334 -11.06 2.36 -6.19
CA TYR A 334 -12.31 2.66 -6.87
C TYR A 334 -12.83 4.05 -6.53
N ALA A 335 -13.49 4.71 -7.50
CA ALA A 335 -14.07 6.04 -7.33
C ALA A 335 -13.11 7.05 -6.68
N ASN A 336 -11.81 6.94 -6.98
CA ASN A 336 -10.77 7.71 -6.34
C ASN A 336 -10.77 9.16 -6.84
N GLU A 337 -11.02 10.12 -5.94
CA GLU A 337 -11.07 11.55 -6.23
C GLU A 337 -9.74 12.11 -6.76
N ASN A 338 -8.62 11.42 -6.52
CA ASN A 338 -7.32 11.82 -7.04
C ASN A 338 -7.24 11.84 -8.55
N LEU A 339 -8.15 11.15 -9.26
CA LEU A 339 -8.27 11.23 -10.72
C LEU A 339 -8.71 12.62 -11.22
N LEU A 340 -9.34 13.44 -10.37
CA LEU A 340 -9.62 14.84 -10.69
C LEU A 340 -8.37 15.72 -10.66
N LEU A 341 -7.33 15.30 -9.93
CA LEU A 341 -6.09 16.04 -9.68
C LEU A 341 -4.94 15.54 -10.57
N VAL A 342 -4.73 14.24 -10.57
CA VAL A 342 -3.71 13.51 -11.31
C VAL A 342 -4.44 12.66 -12.35
N ASN A 343 -4.82 13.33 -13.44
CA ASN A 343 -5.70 12.78 -14.46
C ASN A 343 -4.89 12.05 -15.54
N PRO A 344 -5.35 10.92 -16.10
CA PRO A 344 -4.67 10.25 -17.21
C PRO A 344 -4.49 11.12 -18.46
N LEU A 345 -5.35 12.10 -18.66
CA LEU A 345 -5.20 13.08 -19.76
C LEU A 345 -3.89 13.86 -19.68
N THR A 346 -3.31 14.04 -18.46
CA THR A 346 -2.02 14.71 -18.28
C THR A 346 -0.92 14.05 -19.10
N LEU A 347 -1.03 12.75 -19.41
CA LEU A 347 -0.08 12.02 -20.25
C LEU A 347 0.03 12.62 -21.66
N ALA A 348 -1.01 13.27 -22.16
CA ALA A 348 -0.98 13.95 -23.49
C ALA A 348 0.02 15.12 -23.53
N ALA A 349 0.39 15.69 -22.37
CA ALA A 349 1.44 16.73 -22.31
C ALA A 349 2.80 16.20 -22.75
N ALA A 350 3.10 14.90 -22.59
CA ALA A 350 4.38 14.31 -22.95
C ALA A 350 4.63 14.34 -24.48
N PRO A 351 3.81 13.76 -25.36
CA PRO A 351 4.02 13.84 -26.80
C PRO A 351 3.92 15.29 -27.32
N LEU A 352 3.04 16.13 -26.76
CA LEU A 352 2.97 17.54 -27.12
C LEU A 352 4.25 18.28 -26.70
N GLY A 353 4.84 17.92 -25.56
CA GLY A 353 6.15 18.41 -25.12
C GLY A 353 7.26 18.02 -26.09
N VAL A 354 7.28 16.77 -26.58
CA VAL A 354 8.24 16.31 -27.58
C VAL A 354 8.14 17.16 -28.85
N VAL A 355 6.93 17.48 -29.33
CA VAL A 355 6.77 18.36 -30.49
C VAL A 355 7.41 19.74 -30.24
N LEU A 356 7.25 20.31 -29.03
CA LEU A 356 7.85 21.61 -28.68
C LEU A 356 9.39 21.60 -28.60
N LEU A 357 10.04 20.42 -28.52
CA LEU A 357 11.50 20.33 -28.58
C LEU A 357 12.03 20.75 -29.96
N PHE A 358 11.24 20.52 -31.02
CA PHE A 358 11.66 20.68 -32.40
C PHE A 358 11.01 21.90 -33.06
N LYS A 359 9.75 22.20 -32.77
CA LYS A 359 9.02 23.30 -33.42
C LYS A 359 7.97 23.93 -32.51
N ARG A 360 7.76 25.24 -32.70
CA ARG A 360 6.65 25.97 -32.10
C ARG A 360 5.48 25.95 -33.09
N CYS A 361 4.41 25.19 -32.72
CA CYS A 361 3.25 25.00 -33.58
C CYS A 361 1.98 25.54 -32.89
N ARG A 362 1.17 26.34 -33.57
CA ARG A 362 -0.11 26.88 -33.03
C ARG A 362 -1.03 25.78 -32.55
N ARG A 363 -1.12 24.67 -33.29
CA ARG A 363 -1.98 23.52 -32.91
C ARG A 363 -1.51 22.90 -31.59
N THR A 364 -0.20 22.68 -31.42
CA THR A 364 0.37 22.14 -30.17
C THR A 364 0.09 23.04 -28.98
N LEU A 365 0.26 24.37 -29.15
CA LEU A 365 -0.03 25.33 -28.10
C LEU A 365 -1.54 25.38 -27.77
N ALA A 366 -2.41 25.27 -28.76
CA ALA A 366 -3.86 25.22 -28.55
C ALA A 366 -4.26 23.96 -27.77
N LEU A 367 -3.68 22.80 -28.12
CA LEU A 367 -3.94 21.53 -27.42
C LEU A 367 -3.44 21.56 -25.98
N LEU A 368 -2.23 22.10 -25.72
CA LEU A 368 -1.72 22.27 -24.37
C LEU A 368 -2.55 23.27 -23.56
N THR A 369 -3.03 24.35 -24.18
CA THR A 369 -3.95 25.30 -23.52
C THR A 369 -5.25 24.59 -23.10
N ALA A 370 -5.88 23.86 -24.02
CA ALA A 370 -7.11 23.12 -23.72
C ALA A 370 -6.90 22.07 -22.64
N LEU A 371 -5.80 21.28 -22.75
CA LEU A 371 -5.44 20.27 -21.77
C LEU A 371 -5.29 20.85 -20.36
N TRP A 372 -4.41 21.85 -20.20
CA TRP A 372 -4.15 22.43 -18.88
C TRP A 372 -5.35 23.20 -18.33
N SER A 373 -6.16 23.84 -19.19
CA SER A 373 -7.43 24.46 -18.74
C SER A 373 -8.42 23.43 -18.23
N CYS A 374 -8.53 22.28 -18.88
CA CYS A 374 -9.37 21.17 -18.40
C CYS A 374 -8.86 20.61 -17.07
N LEU A 375 -7.54 20.38 -16.94
CA LEU A 375 -6.92 19.85 -15.71
C LEU A 375 -7.00 20.86 -14.55
N ALA A 376 -6.87 22.15 -14.81
CA ALA A 376 -7.10 23.21 -13.83
C ALA A 376 -8.56 23.23 -13.36
N PHE A 377 -9.51 23.13 -14.29
CA PHE A 377 -10.92 23.05 -13.97
C PHE A 377 -11.25 21.85 -13.08
N THR A 378 -10.80 20.63 -13.45
CA THR A 378 -11.06 19.44 -12.64
C THR A 378 -10.40 19.54 -11.25
N SER A 379 -9.22 20.16 -11.14
CA SER A 379 -8.55 20.38 -9.85
C SER A 379 -9.29 21.39 -8.97
N VAL A 380 -9.86 22.44 -9.56
CA VAL A 380 -10.71 23.39 -8.83
C VAL A 380 -12.01 22.71 -8.40
N VAL A 381 -12.63 21.90 -9.26
CA VAL A 381 -13.80 21.08 -8.88
C VAL A 381 -13.45 20.17 -7.71
N ALA A 382 -12.29 19.46 -7.76
CA ALA A 382 -11.83 18.61 -6.66
C ALA A 382 -11.70 19.37 -5.33
N LEU A 383 -11.28 20.64 -5.35
CA LEU A 383 -11.25 21.50 -4.17
C LEU A 383 -12.68 21.88 -3.70
N LEU A 384 -13.54 22.30 -4.63
CA LEU A 384 -14.87 22.80 -4.29
C LEU A 384 -15.81 21.71 -3.77
N ILE A 385 -15.73 20.49 -4.29
CA ILE A 385 -16.56 19.37 -3.82
C ILE A 385 -16.26 18.97 -2.36
N LYS A 386 -15.12 19.39 -1.78
CA LYS A 386 -14.79 19.14 -0.36
C LYS A 386 -15.75 19.80 0.64
N VAL A 387 -16.58 20.75 0.21
CA VAL A 387 -17.63 21.31 1.06
C VAL A 387 -18.86 20.39 1.15
N LEU A 388 -18.93 19.36 0.31
CA LEU A 388 -20.07 18.44 0.28
C LEU A 388 -19.91 17.36 1.35
N PRO A 389 -20.95 17.07 2.16
CA PRO A 389 -20.85 16.18 3.31
C PRO A 389 -20.63 14.70 2.96
N PHE A 390 -20.76 14.32 1.70
CA PHE A 390 -20.55 12.95 1.20
C PHE A 390 -19.21 12.76 0.47
N VAL A 391 -18.35 13.80 0.44
CA VAL A 391 -17.01 13.77 -0.16
C VAL A 391 -15.99 13.72 0.97
N HIS A 392 -15.51 12.51 1.30
CA HIS A 392 -14.75 12.28 2.52
C HIS A 392 -13.27 11.97 2.31
N GLN A 393 -12.81 11.73 1.05
CA GLN A 393 -11.42 11.35 0.82
C GLN A 393 -10.46 12.44 1.29
N ASP A 394 -9.59 12.15 2.26
CA ASP A 394 -8.52 13.05 2.69
C ASP A 394 -7.35 13.01 1.71
N ASN A 395 -7.48 13.78 0.64
CA ASN A 395 -6.46 13.96 -0.39
C ASN A 395 -5.83 15.36 -0.38
N GLY A 396 -5.88 16.06 0.74
CA GLY A 396 -5.27 17.38 0.92
C GLY A 396 -3.84 17.49 0.41
N PRO A 397 -2.93 16.54 0.73
CA PRO A 397 -1.56 16.54 0.21
C PRO A 397 -1.49 16.50 -1.33
N LEU A 398 -2.32 15.69 -1.98
CA LEU A 398 -2.39 15.56 -3.45
C LEU A 398 -2.98 16.83 -4.09
N LEU A 399 -3.98 17.43 -3.45
CA LEU A 399 -4.56 18.70 -3.82
C LEU A 399 -3.50 19.81 -3.76
N ALA A 400 -2.74 19.88 -2.68
CA ALA A 400 -1.65 20.84 -2.51
C ALA A 400 -0.57 20.71 -3.58
N LEU A 401 -0.28 19.49 -4.05
CA LEU A 401 0.66 19.24 -5.13
C LEU A 401 0.10 19.61 -6.52
N ALA A 402 -1.06 19.07 -6.89
CA ALA A 402 -1.54 19.07 -8.27
C ALA A 402 -2.25 20.37 -8.66
N LEU A 403 -3.01 21.00 -7.75
CA LEU A 403 -3.76 22.21 -8.03
C LEU A 403 -2.86 23.37 -8.51
N PRO A 404 -1.75 23.73 -7.81
CA PRO A 404 -0.85 24.79 -8.30
C PRO A 404 -0.19 24.43 -9.65
N VAL A 405 0.19 23.17 -9.89
CA VAL A 405 0.76 22.74 -11.17
C VAL A 405 -0.25 23.01 -12.30
N ASN A 406 -1.47 22.49 -12.14
CA ASN A 406 -2.50 22.56 -13.19
C ASN A 406 -2.95 23.99 -13.48
N VAL A 407 -3.15 24.80 -12.42
CA VAL A 407 -3.58 26.20 -12.54
C VAL A 407 -2.51 27.08 -13.16
N LEU A 408 -1.25 26.99 -12.69
CA LEU A 408 -0.16 27.82 -13.20
C LEU A 408 0.22 27.47 -14.65
N LEU A 409 0.15 26.20 -15.01
CA LEU A 409 0.34 25.79 -16.41
C LEU A 409 -0.80 26.26 -17.31
N ALA A 410 -2.05 26.14 -16.87
CA ALA A 410 -3.19 26.67 -17.61
C ALA A 410 -3.04 28.19 -17.88
N LEU A 411 -2.73 28.96 -16.81
CA LEU A 411 -2.47 30.39 -16.91
C LEU A 411 -1.35 30.70 -17.91
N GLY A 412 -0.23 29.98 -17.79
CA GLY A 412 0.93 30.16 -18.68
C GLY A 412 0.60 29.95 -20.15
N PHE A 413 -0.11 28.87 -20.50
CA PHE A 413 -0.48 28.57 -21.89
C PHE A 413 -1.58 29.48 -22.40
N ILE A 414 -2.54 29.94 -21.58
CA ILE A 414 -3.53 30.96 -21.96
C ILE A 414 -2.83 32.27 -22.34
N LEU A 415 -1.88 32.72 -21.50
CA LEU A 415 -1.11 33.95 -21.79
C LEU A 415 -0.21 33.82 -23.01
N LEU A 416 0.41 32.65 -23.21
CA LEU A 416 1.26 32.37 -24.38
C LEU A 416 0.45 32.38 -25.69
N ARG A 417 -0.77 31.83 -25.69
CA ARG A 417 -1.64 31.77 -26.88
C ARG A 417 -2.17 33.12 -27.32
N ARG A 418 -2.36 34.07 -26.40
CA ARG A 418 -2.82 35.43 -26.69
C ARG A 418 -1.76 36.31 -27.34
N ASP A 419 -0.57 35.79 -27.62
CA ASP A 419 0.50 36.53 -28.25
C ASP A 419 0.23 36.74 -29.75
N PRO A 420 0.13 37.99 -30.26
CA PRO A 420 -0.16 38.28 -31.65
C PRO A 420 1.02 37.97 -32.60
N VAL A 421 2.23 37.75 -32.07
CA VAL A 421 3.49 37.49 -32.85
C VAL A 421 3.57 36.04 -33.33
N LEU A 422 2.59 35.18 -33.08
CA LEU A 422 2.64 33.82 -33.60
C LEU A 422 2.43 33.81 -35.12
N PRO A 423 3.34 33.18 -35.91
CA PRO A 423 3.12 33.04 -37.35
C PRO A 423 1.82 32.28 -37.62
N GLY A 424 1.08 32.70 -38.62
CA GLY A 424 -0.12 32.01 -39.12
C GLY A 424 0.13 30.54 -39.46
N PRO A 425 -0.90 29.82 -39.88
CA PRO A 425 -0.84 28.39 -40.17
C PRO A 425 0.22 28.02 -41.19
#